data_187d7ff8f7fc23b67e96cc3f1513b700
#
_entry.id   187d7ff8f7fc23b67e96cc3f1513b700
#
_cell.length_a   1.000
_cell.length_b   1.000
_cell.length_c   1.000
_cell.angle_alpha   90.00
_cell.angle_beta   90.00
_cell.angle_gamma   90.00
#
_symmetry.space_group_name_H-M   'P 1'
#
loop_
_entity.id
_entity.type
_entity.pdbx_description
1 polymer ?
#
loop_
_entity_poly.entity_id
_entity_poly.type
_entity_poly.pdbx_seq_one_letter_code
_entity_poly.pdbx_strand_id
1 'polypeptide(L)'
;MSCSLAVMEDVICSEERNLNKEMLLKLMDCTFIDRAENLLIDGKTGCGKSFLACAVGRQACFMGHRVEYFSMNKFVERIALAKLDGSLLKVINHIERNDLVIFDDFGLQPLDNNSRLALLQILEDCYQRKSVIVTSQLPVSKWYDYINEPTLADAIMDRLTANAVRIELKGDSMRRKNQKK
;
A
#
# COMPACT_ATOMS: atom_id res chain seq x y z
N MET A 1 -0.29 0.77 15.38
CA MET A 1 0.02 2.20 15.24
C MET A 1 -1.18 2.80 14.51
N SER A 2 -1.82 3.82 15.04
CA SER A 2 -3.00 4.39 14.35
C SER A 2 -2.52 5.26 13.19
N CYS A 3 -3.01 5.03 11.97
CA CYS A 3 -2.72 5.84 10.77
C CYS A 3 -3.02 7.33 10.98
N SER A 4 -3.90 7.65 11.93
CA SER A 4 -4.34 9.01 12.23
C SER A 4 -3.27 9.98 12.75
N LEU A 5 -2.12 9.46 13.20
CA LEU A 5 -1.04 10.28 13.79
C LEU A 5 0.16 10.49 12.85
N ALA A 6 0.22 9.82 11.70
CA ALA A 6 1.31 10.00 10.76
C ALA A 6 1.12 11.28 9.94
N VAL A 7 2.14 12.14 9.92
CA VAL A 7 2.16 13.38 9.11
C VAL A 7 3.42 13.43 8.27
N MET A 8 3.35 14.10 7.12
CA MET A 8 4.47 14.19 6.17
C MET A 8 5.67 14.92 6.75
N GLU A 9 5.44 15.89 7.65
CA GLU A 9 6.47 16.66 8.34
C GLU A 9 7.37 15.81 9.24
N ASP A 10 6.83 14.70 9.77
CA ASP A 10 7.57 13.76 10.62
C ASP A 10 8.32 12.68 9.82
N VAL A 11 8.18 12.68 8.51
CA VAL A 11 8.90 11.73 7.64
C VAL A 11 10.37 12.11 7.55
N ILE A 12 11.23 11.25 8.09
CA ILE A 12 12.68 11.48 8.04
C ILE A 12 13.21 11.14 6.65
N CYS A 13 13.71 12.16 5.95
CA CYS A 13 14.39 12.04 4.67
C CYS A 13 15.89 11.96 4.86
N SER A 14 16.54 11.01 4.21
CA SER A 14 18.00 10.98 4.02
C SER A 14 18.35 10.07 2.84
N GLU A 15 19.52 10.29 2.25
CA GLU A 15 20.06 9.42 1.20
C GLU A 15 20.29 7.99 1.70
N GLU A 16 20.75 7.84 2.96
CA GLU A 16 20.93 6.54 3.60
C GLU A 16 19.63 5.73 3.67
N ARG A 17 18.48 6.40 3.73
CA ARG A 17 17.15 5.79 3.73
C ARG A 17 16.58 5.58 2.33
N ASN A 18 17.30 5.99 1.30
CA ASN A 18 16.80 5.99 -0.08
C ASN A 18 15.47 6.76 -0.23
N LEU A 19 15.30 7.82 0.57
CA LEU A 19 14.17 8.74 0.53
C LEU A 19 14.68 10.16 0.59
N ASN A 20 14.84 10.80 -0.54
CA ASN A 20 15.30 12.18 -0.65
C ASN A 20 14.16 13.20 -0.57
N LYS A 21 14.50 14.47 -0.41
CA LYS A 21 13.52 15.56 -0.30
C LYS A 21 12.69 15.75 -1.56
N GLU A 22 13.29 15.56 -2.74
CA GLU A 22 12.57 15.70 -4.01
C GLU A 22 11.45 14.67 -4.14
N MET A 23 11.74 13.40 -3.79
CA MET A 23 10.75 12.33 -3.76
C MET A 23 9.64 12.62 -2.73
N LEU A 24 10.01 13.10 -1.53
CA LEU A 24 9.03 13.46 -0.52
C LEU A 24 8.10 14.58 -1.00
N LEU A 25 8.61 15.62 -1.64
CA LEU A 25 7.82 16.70 -2.20
C LEU A 25 6.83 16.21 -3.26
N LYS A 26 7.27 15.29 -4.15
CA LYS A 26 6.39 14.64 -5.14
C LYS A 26 5.27 13.81 -4.50
N LEU A 27 5.52 13.21 -3.33
CA LEU A 27 4.48 12.51 -2.58
C LEU A 27 3.53 13.48 -1.85
N MET A 28 4.04 14.63 -1.41
CA MET A 28 3.24 15.65 -0.71
C MET A 28 2.25 16.38 -1.63
N ASP A 29 2.57 16.55 -2.91
CA ASP A 29 1.66 17.21 -3.86
C ASP A 29 0.54 16.28 -4.37
N CYS A 30 0.62 14.99 -4.07
CA CYS A 30 -0.34 13.93 -4.43
C CYS A 30 -0.63 13.79 -5.94
N THR A 31 0.17 14.39 -6.82
CA THR A 31 -0.03 14.33 -8.29
C THR A 31 0.05 12.92 -8.85
N PHE A 32 0.68 11.98 -8.13
CA PHE A 32 0.68 10.56 -8.49
C PHE A 32 -0.74 9.97 -8.51
N ILE A 33 -1.67 10.49 -7.67
CA ILE A 33 -3.07 10.04 -7.63
C ILE A 33 -3.78 10.50 -8.92
N ASP A 34 -3.59 11.75 -9.33
CA ASP A 34 -4.20 12.29 -10.55
C ASP A 34 -3.70 11.58 -11.82
N ARG A 35 -2.47 11.04 -11.76
CA ARG A 35 -1.84 10.27 -12.85
C ARG A 35 -2.13 8.77 -12.78
N ALA A 36 -2.91 8.32 -11.80
CA ALA A 36 -3.15 6.91 -11.51
C ALA A 36 -1.85 6.08 -11.43
N GLU A 37 -0.81 6.66 -10.79
CA GLU A 37 0.47 5.99 -10.54
C GLU A 37 0.38 5.23 -9.22
N ASN A 38 0.86 3.99 -9.18
CA ASN A 38 0.97 3.21 -7.96
C ASN A 38 2.26 3.55 -7.21
N LEU A 39 2.26 3.33 -5.90
CA LEU A 39 3.43 3.50 -5.05
C LEU A 39 3.75 2.18 -4.33
N LEU A 40 4.88 1.57 -4.68
CA LEU A 40 5.34 0.32 -4.09
C LEU A 40 6.50 0.60 -3.15
N ILE A 41 6.28 0.35 -1.84
CA ILE A 41 7.23 0.67 -0.78
C ILE A 41 7.69 -0.64 -0.14
N ASP A 42 8.92 -1.06 -0.37
CA ASP A 42 9.51 -2.21 0.29
C ASP A 42 10.70 -1.84 1.18
N GLY A 43 11.10 -2.77 2.01
CA GLY A 43 12.23 -2.59 2.94
C GLY A 43 12.07 -3.35 4.25
N LYS A 44 13.11 -3.37 5.06
CA LYS A 44 13.18 -4.13 6.32
C LYS A 44 12.10 -3.70 7.33
N THR A 45 11.81 -4.61 8.26
CA THR A 45 10.90 -4.30 9.39
C THR A 45 11.39 -3.09 10.19
N GLY A 46 10.47 -2.19 10.49
CA GLY A 46 10.74 -1.01 11.32
C GLY A 46 11.36 0.17 10.58
N CYS A 47 11.70 0.07 9.28
CA CYS A 47 12.26 1.19 8.51
C CYS A 47 11.27 2.32 8.18
N GLY A 48 9.99 2.21 8.60
CA GLY A 48 9.01 3.30 8.49
C GLY A 48 8.08 3.24 7.27
N LYS A 49 7.96 2.09 6.58
CA LYS A 49 7.08 1.92 5.41
C LYS A 49 5.62 2.29 5.71
N SER A 50 5.04 1.64 6.71
CA SER A 50 3.65 1.90 7.14
C SER A 50 3.45 3.36 7.56
N PHE A 51 4.46 3.96 8.23
CA PHE A 51 4.41 5.37 8.59
C PHE A 51 4.35 6.27 7.35
N LEU A 52 5.23 6.03 6.36
CA LEU A 52 5.23 6.78 5.10
C LEU A 52 3.91 6.61 4.35
N ALA A 53 3.40 5.37 4.20
CA ALA A 53 2.13 5.12 3.53
C ALA A 53 0.95 5.84 4.23
N CYS A 54 0.91 5.80 5.57
CA CYS A 54 -0.11 6.52 6.35
C CYS A 54 0.02 8.05 6.24
N ALA A 55 1.24 8.58 6.25
CA ALA A 55 1.48 10.02 6.09
C ALA A 55 1.04 10.50 4.71
N VAL A 56 1.36 9.77 3.65
CA VAL A 56 0.90 10.05 2.27
C VAL A 56 -0.63 9.95 2.18
N GLY A 57 -1.23 8.90 2.74
CA GLY A 57 -2.69 8.74 2.75
C GLY A 57 -3.39 9.88 3.48
N ARG A 58 -2.86 10.34 4.62
CA ARG A 58 -3.38 11.51 5.34
C ARG A 58 -3.25 12.79 4.52
N GLN A 59 -2.10 13.00 3.89
CA GLN A 59 -1.88 14.13 2.99
C GLN A 59 -2.88 14.12 1.84
N ALA A 60 -3.13 12.96 1.23
CA ALA A 60 -4.13 12.81 0.18
C ALA A 60 -5.53 13.21 0.67
N CYS A 61 -5.92 12.82 1.91
CA CYS A 61 -7.17 13.27 2.50
C CYS A 61 -7.22 14.80 2.65
N PHE A 62 -6.14 15.46 3.07
CA PHE A 62 -6.07 16.94 3.14
C PHE A 62 -6.21 17.60 1.77
N MET A 63 -5.74 16.94 0.70
CA MET A 63 -5.88 17.38 -0.68
C MET A 63 -7.28 17.08 -1.26
N GLY A 64 -8.18 16.47 -0.47
CA GLY A 64 -9.57 16.20 -0.87
C GLY A 64 -9.81 14.82 -1.50
N HIS A 65 -8.80 13.94 -1.55
CA HIS A 65 -8.97 12.57 -2.05
C HIS A 65 -9.60 11.65 -0.99
N ARG A 66 -10.36 10.68 -1.47
CA ARG A 66 -10.92 9.61 -0.62
C ARG A 66 -9.90 8.50 -0.52
N VAL A 67 -9.57 8.11 0.70
CA VAL A 67 -8.51 7.12 0.97
C VAL A 67 -9.07 5.98 1.82
N GLU A 68 -8.84 4.75 1.38
CA GLU A 68 -9.12 3.55 2.19
C GLU A 68 -7.80 2.86 2.54
N TYR A 69 -7.65 2.46 3.80
CA TYR A 69 -6.45 1.79 4.32
C TYR A 69 -6.79 0.41 4.85
N PHE A 70 -6.02 -0.58 4.43
CA PHE A 70 -6.05 -1.94 4.94
C PHE A 70 -4.65 -2.39 5.38
N SER A 71 -4.51 -2.93 6.60
CA SER A 71 -3.50 -3.95 6.80
C SER A 71 -3.94 -5.22 6.09
N MET A 72 -3.01 -5.98 5.50
CA MET A 72 -3.37 -7.18 4.74
C MET A 72 -4.15 -8.21 5.58
N ASN A 73 -3.84 -8.33 6.88
CA ASN A 73 -4.60 -9.19 7.80
C ASN A 73 -6.08 -8.81 7.82
N LYS A 74 -6.38 -7.53 8.02
CA LYS A 74 -7.76 -7.03 8.06
C LYS A 74 -8.45 -7.10 6.71
N PHE A 75 -7.70 -6.95 5.62
CA PHE A 75 -8.24 -7.15 4.28
C PHE A 75 -8.70 -8.59 4.08
N VAL A 76 -7.85 -9.58 4.37
CA VAL A 76 -8.18 -11.00 4.27
C VAL A 76 -9.37 -11.38 5.14
N GLU A 77 -9.38 -10.94 6.41
CA GLU A 77 -10.51 -11.16 7.33
C GLU A 77 -11.82 -10.55 6.78
N ARG A 78 -11.77 -9.33 6.27
CA ARG A 78 -12.94 -8.64 5.72
C ARG A 78 -13.49 -9.35 4.47
N ILE A 79 -12.62 -9.82 3.58
CA ILE A 79 -13.02 -10.59 2.39
C ILE A 79 -13.64 -11.93 2.79
N ALA A 80 -13.05 -12.64 3.75
CA ALA A 80 -13.57 -13.91 4.25
C ALA A 80 -14.99 -13.74 4.85
N LEU A 81 -15.19 -12.75 5.72
CA LEU A 81 -16.49 -12.43 6.31
C LEU A 81 -17.51 -12.03 5.25
N ALA A 82 -17.13 -11.16 4.31
CA ALA A 82 -18.01 -10.71 3.25
C ALA A 82 -18.40 -11.82 2.28
N LYS A 83 -17.56 -12.84 2.13
CA LYS A 83 -17.89 -14.04 1.35
C LYS A 83 -18.93 -14.90 2.08
N LEU A 84 -18.81 -15.03 3.40
CA LEU A 84 -19.74 -15.83 4.23
C LEU A 84 -21.13 -15.21 4.32
N ASP A 85 -21.22 -13.89 4.45
CA ASP A 85 -22.50 -13.16 4.59
C ASP A 85 -23.09 -12.66 3.27
N GLY A 86 -22.41 -12.94 2.13
CA GLY A 86 -22.87 -12.54 0.79
C GLY A 86 -22.69 -11.05 0.48
N SER A 87 -21.96 -10.29 1.29
CA SER A 87 -21.74 -8.84 1.09
C SER A 87 -20.49 -8.49 0.26
N LEU A 88 -19.79 -9.47 -0.31
CA LEU A 88 -18.52 -9.26 -0.99
C LEU A 88 -18.57 -8.15 -2.05
N LEU A 89 -19.60 -8.16 -2.90
CA LEU A 89 -19.77 -7.13 -3.93
C LEU A 89 -19.93 -5.73 -3.33
N LYS A 90 -20.63 -5.60 -2.19
CA LYS A 90 -20.77 -4.31 -1.49
C LYS A 90 -19.43 -3.82 -0.94
N VAL A 91 -18.59 -4.74 -0.43
CA VAL A 91 -17.25 -4.41 0.07
C VAL A 91 -16.36 -3.95 -1.07
N ILE A 92 -16.32 -4.67 -2.19
CA ILE A 92 -15.53 -4.28 -3.36
C ILE A 92 -15.99 -2.92 -3.90
N ASN A 93 -17.28 -2.73 -4.14
CA ASN A 93 -17.83 -1.45 -4.61
C ASN A 93 -17.55 -0.28 -3.65
N HIS A 94 -17.46 -0.55 -2.34
CA HIS A 94 -17.05 0.49 -1.38
C HIS A 94 -15.58 0.87 -1.56
N ILE A 95 -14.70 -0.11 -1.71
CA ILE A 95 -13.26 0.13 -1.93
C ILE A 95 -13.04 0.90 -3.25
N GLU A 96 -13.74 0.51 -4.31
CA GLU A 96 -13.67 1.15 -5.62
C GLU A 96 -14.11 2.63 -5.65
N ARG A 97 -14.82 3.11 -4.65
CA ARG A 97 -15.20 4.54 -4.56
C ARG A 97 -14.08 5.46 -4.09
N ASN A 98 -12.97 4.89 -3.61
CA ASN A 98 -11.83 5.66 -3.14
C ASN A 98 -10.91 6.05 -4.30
N ASP A 99 -10.20 7.15 -4.14
CA ASP A 99 -9.23 7.66 -5.12
C ASP A 99 -7.85 7.04 -4.88
N LEU A 100 -7.60 6.61 -3.64
CA LEU A 100 -6.39 5.93 -3.20
C LEU A 100 -6.73 4.74 -2.29
N VAL A 101 -6.14 3.58 -2.56
CA VAL A 101 -6.23 2.41 -1.67
C VAL A 101 -4.84 2.05 -1.17
N ILE A 102 -4.69 1.82 0.13
CA ILE A 102 -3.42 1.46 0.78
C ILE A 102 -3.52 0.02 1.30
N PHE A 103 -2.65 -0.86 0.81
CA PHE A 103 -2.45 -2.21 1.32
C PHE A 103 -1.12 -2.26 2.08
N ASP A 104 -1.20 -2.31 3.40
CA ASP A 104 -0.03 -2.33 4.28
C ASP A 104 0.32 -3.75 4.73
N ASP A 105 1.62 -4.04 4.85
CA ASP A 105 2.17 -5.33 5.23
C ASP A 105 1.86 -6.48 4.23
N PHE A 106 1.89 -6.18 2.93
CA PHE A 106 1.78 -7.18 1.86
C PHE A 106 2.93 -8.20 1.96
N GLY A 107 2.61 -9.47 1.92
CA GLY A 107 3.61 -10.54 2.07
C GLY A 107 3.79 -11.06 3.50
N LEU A 108 3.07 -10.51 4.50
CA LEU A 108 3.23 -10.92 5.89
C LEU A 108 2.48 -12.22 6.22
N GLN A 109 1.37 -12.47 5.56
CA GLN A 109 0.55 -13.69 5.75
C GLN A 109 0.12 -14.27 4.40
N PRO A 110 -0.11 -15.59 4.29
CA PRO A 110 -0.57 -16.21 3.05
C PRO A 110 -1.90 -15.62 2.57
N LEU A 111 -2.06 -15.48 1.26
CA LEU A 111 -3.34 -15.14 0.64
C LEU A 111 -4.12 -16.40 0.30
N ASP A 112 -5.37 -16.46 0.70
CA ASP A 112 -6.31 -17.46 0.21
C ASP A 112 -6.85 -17.08 -1.18
N ASN A 113 -7.51 -18.01 -1.84
CA ASN A 113 -7.99 -17.80 -3.21
C ASN A 113 -9.03 -16.66 -3.30
N ASN A 114 -9.91 -16.51 -2.31
CA ASN A 114 -10.91 -15.45 -2.30
C ASN A 114 -10.24 -14.07 -2.17
N SER A 115 -9.23 -13.95 -1.35
CA SER A 115 -8.45 -12.71 -1.18
C SER A 115 -7.66 -12.35 -2.44
N ARG A 116 -7.07 -13.34 -3.15
CA ARG A 116 -6.40 -13.11 -4.44
C ARG A 116 -7.37 -12.58 -5.50
N LEU A 117 -8.53 -13.21 -5.65
CA LEU A 117 -9.55 -12.79 -6.60
C LEU A 117 -10.11 -11.41 -6.28
N ALA A 118 -10.39 -11.13 -4.99
CA ALA A 118 -10.85 -9.81 -4.57
C ALA A 118 -9.79 -8.73 -4.81
N LEU A 119 -8.52 -9.02 -4.50
CA LEU A 119 -7.40 -8.12 -4.76
C LEU A 119 -7.27 -7.83 -6.26
N LEU A 120 -7.30 -8.87 -7.12
CA LEU A 120 -7.24 -8.69 -8.57
C LEU A 120 -8.39 -7.81 -9.07
N GLN A 121 -9.62 -8.07 -8.64
CA GLN A 121 -10.78 -7.27 -9.03
C GLN A 121 -10.60 -5.79 -8.65
N ILE A 122 -10.19 -5.50 -7.42
CA ILE A 122 -9.91 -4.13 -6.96
C ILE A 122 -8.83 -3.47 -7.82
N LEU A 123 -7.74 -4.19 -8.12
CA LEU A 123 -6.64 -3.66 -8.93
C LEU A 123 -7.06 -3.41 -10.39
N GLU A 124 -7.92 -4.25 -10.96
CA GLU A 124 -8.48 -4.03 -12.30
C GLU A 124 -9.33 -2.76 -12.35
N ASP A 125 -10.16 -2.53 -11.33
CA ASP A 125 -11.00 -1.33 -11.25
C ASP A 125 -10.18 -0.06 -10.97
N CYS A 126 -9.04 -0.18 -10.28
CA CYS A 126 -8.10 0.93 -10.07
C CYS A 126 -7.23 1.20 -11.29
N TYR A 127 -6.97 0.22 -12.13
CA TYR A 127 -6.00 0.31 -13.22
C TYR A 127 -6.24 1.52 -14.13
N GLN A 128 -5.23 2.37 -14.31
CA GLN A 128 -5.24 3.62 -15.08
C GLN A 128 -6.31 4.65 -14.66
N ARG A 129 -6.95 4.48 -13.52
CA ARG A 129 -8.00 5.40 -13.03
C ARG A 129 -7.75 5.88 -11.61
N LYS A 130 -7.04 5.11 -10.81
CA LYS A 130 -6.81 5.37 -9.39
C LYS A 130 -5.45 4.85 -8.99
N SER A 131 -5.00 5.23 -7.80
CA SER A 131 -3.70 4.82 -7.29
C SER A 131 -3.82 3.81 -6.16
N VAL A 132 -2.82 2.94 -6.09
CA VAL A 132 -2.67 1.98 -5.00
C VAL A 132 -1.29 2.15 -4.36
N ILE A 133 -1.26 2.20 -3.04
CA ILE A 133 -0.01 2.10 -2.27
C ILE A 133 0.08 0.70 -1.70
N VAL A 134 1.20 0.03 -1.92
CA VAL A 134 1.49 -1.27 -1.30
C VAL A 134 2.77 -1.16 -0.50
N THR A 135 2.73 -1.54 0.77
CA THR A 135 3.96 -1.68 1.58
C THR A 135 4.27 -3.15 1.83
N SER A 136 5.54 -3.52 1.82
CA SER A 136 5.97 -4.90 2.04
C SER A 136 7.34 -4.99 2.70
N GLN A 137 7.56 -6.08 3.45
CA GLN A 137 8.89 -6.48 3.90
C GLN A 137 9.64 -7.27 2.82
N LEU A 138 8.89 -7.87 1.91
CA LEU A 138 9.45 -8.60 0.76
C LEU A 138 9.78 -7.60 -0.35
N PRO A 139 10.93 -7.76 -1.03
CA PRO A 139 11.19 -7.00 -2.24
C PRO A 139 10.15 -7.33 -3.32
N VAL A 140 9.82 -6.36 -4.16
CA VAL A 140 8.80 -6.51 -5.23
C VAL A 140 9.04 -7.76 -6.09
N SER A 141 10.31 -8.13 -6.33
CA SER A 141 10.69 -9.34 -7.08
C SER A 141 10.22 -10.66 -6.46
N LYS A 142 9.80 -10.65 -5.18
CA LYS A 142 9.29 -11.82 -4.46
C LYS A 142 7.77 -11.85 -4.32
N TRP A 143 7.09 -10.83 -4.80
CA TRP A 143 5.63 -10.75 -4.67
C TRP A 143 4.91 -11.79 -5.54
N TYR A 144 5.46 -12.11 -6.70
CA TYR A 144 4.95 -13.18 -7.56
C TYR A 144 4.90 -14.52 -6.80
N ASP A 145 6.03 -14.92 -6.21
CA ASP A 145 6.14 -16.17 -5.43
C ASP A 145 5.18 -16.15 -4.22
N TYR A 146 5.02 -14.99 -3.58
CA TYR A 146 4.11 -14.82 -2.43
C TYR A 146 2.64 -15.00 -2.82
N ILE A 147 2.21 -14.47 -3.96
CA ILE A 147 0.84 -14.64 -4.44
C ILE A 147 0.52 -16.11 -4.67
N ASN A 148 1.52 -16.91 -5.07
CA ASN A 148 1.49 -18.36 -5.12
C ASN A 148 0.30 -18.97 -5.90
N GLU A 149 -0.07 -18.29 -7.00
CA GLU A 149 -1.00 -18.77 -8.02
C GLU A 149 -0.59 -18.09 -9.34
N PRO A 150 0.02 -18.83 -10.30
CA PRO A 150 0.70 -18.21 -11.45
C PRO A 150 -0.18 -17.24 -12.25
N THR A 151 -1.40 -17.65 -12.60
CA THR A 151 -2.28 -16.84 -13.43
C THR A 151 -2.72 -15.55 -12.73
N LEU A 152 -3.10 -15.64 -11.45
CA LEU A 152 -3.47 -14.47 -10.65
C LEU A 152 -2.25 -13.61 -10.33
N ALA A 153 -1.08 -14.23 -10.12
CA ALA A 153 0.16 -13.50 -9.86
C ALA A 153 0.57 -12.64 -11.06
N ASP A 154 0.52 -13.20 -12.28
CA ASP A 154 0.77 -12.44 -13.50
C ASP A 154 -0.16 -11.23 -13.61
N ALA A 155 -1.47 -11.43 -13.44
CA ALA A 155 -2.45 -10.37 -13.56
C ALA A 155 -2.29 -9.30 -12.46
N ILE A 156 -2.12 -9.70 -11.19
CA ILE A 156 -1.93 -8.79 -10.06
C ILE A 156 -0.64 -7.97 -10.22
N MET A 157 0.47 -8.64 -10.55
CA MET A 157 1.76 -7.97 -10.72
C MET A 157 1.75 -6.99 -11.89
N ASP A 158 1.12 -7.35 -13.01
CA ASP A 158 0.97 -6.44 -14.14
C ASP A 158 0.25 -5.15 -13.74
N ARG A 159 -0.89 -5.23 -13.02
CA ARG A 159 -1.64 -4.04 -12.55
C ARG A 159 -0.86 -3.22 -11.53
N LEU A 160 -0.14 -3.86 -10.62
CA LEU A 160 0.64 -3.14 -9.62
C LEU A 160 1.86 -2.43 -10.20
N THR A 161 2.52 -3.03 -11.19
CA THR A 161 3.85 -2.56 -11.64
C THR A 161 3.86 -1.74 -12.92
N ALA A 162 2.78 -1.78 -13.72
CA ALA A 162 2.72 -1.12 -15.03
C ALA A 162 2.95 0.40 -14.98
N ASN A 163 2.44 1.08 -13.96
CA ASN A 163 2.64 2.52 -13.75
C ASN A 163 2.96 2.76 -12.28
N ALA A 164 4.14 2.35 -11.83
CA ALA A 164 4.48 2.38 -10.42
C ALA A 164 5.80 3.09 -10.12
N VAL A 165 5.75 3.95 -9.11
CA VAL A 165 6.93 4.48 -8.42
C VAL A 165 7.35 3.48 -7.35
N ARG A 166 8.62 3.05 -7.35
CA ARG A 166 9.15 2.10 -6.37
C ARG A 166 10.08 2.79 -5.41
N ILE A 167 9.87 2.55 -4.12
CA ILE A 167 10.71 3.08 -3.02
C ILE A 167 11.17 1.91 -2.17
N GLU A 168 12.43 1.56 -2.27
CA GLU A 168 13.08 0.64 -1.34
C GLU A 168 13.58 1.44 -0.14
N LEU A 169 12.84 1.41 0.99
CA LEU A 169 13.27 2.10 2.21
C LEU A 169 14.39 1.33 2.91
N LYS A 170 15.52 2.01 3.11
CA LYS A 170 16.70 1.49 3.81
C LYS A 170 16.82 2.07 5.24
N GLY A 171 17.73 1.55 6.00
CA GLY A 171 18.09 2.02 7.34
C GLY A 171 17.58 1.12 8.48
N ASP A 172 18.01 1.50 9.69
CA ASP A 172 17.70 0.78 10.92
C ASP A 172 16.25 0.98 11.37
N SER A 173 15.80 0.08 12.25
CA SER A 173 14.45 0.18 12.83
C SER A 173 14.27 1.49 13.60
N MET A 174 13.36 2.32 13.13
CA MET A 174 12.93 3.57 13.78
C MET A 174 12.36 3.33 15.18
N ARG A 175 11.78 2.15 15.43
CA ARG A 175 11.22 1.76 16.74
C ARG A 175 12.31 1.65 17.81
N ARG A 176 13.55 1.23 17.44
CA ARG A 176 14.68 1.12 18.37
C ARG A 176 15.31 2.47 18.71
N LYS A 177 15.23 3.47 17.82
CA LYS A 177 15.75 4.82 18.08
C LYS A 177 14.91 5.57 19.12
N ASN A 178 13.60 5.34 19.19
CA ASN A 178 12.70 5.97 20.15
C ASN A 178 12.73 5.35 21.55
N GLN A 179 13.37 4.18 21.72
CA GLN A 179 13.55 3.53 23.04
C GLN A 179 14.85 3.95 23.75
N LYS A 180 15.72 4.73 23.08
CA LYS A 180 16.99 5.21 23.64
C LYS A 180 16.99 6.69 24.04
N LYS A 181 15.80 7.31 24.15
CA LYS A 181 15.62 8.66 24.71
C LYS A 181 14.88 8.57 26.05
#